data_643c0321c4c3cb15cc4218cf51a2802d
#
_entry.id   643c0321c4c3cb15cc4218cf51a2802d
#
_cell.length_a   1.000
_cell.length_b   1.000
_cell.length_c   1.000
_cell.angle_alpha   90.00
_cell.angle_beta   90.00
_cell.angle_gamma   90.00
#
_symmetry.space_group_name_H-M   'P 1'
#
loop_
_entity.id
_entity.type
_entity.pdbx_description
1 polymer ?
#
loop_
_entity_poly.entity_id
_entity_poly.type
_entity_poly.pdbx_seq_one_letter_code
_entity_poly.pdbx_strand_id
1 'polypeptide(L)'
;MRSIRRDTQFKKDVKRLKKQHKDFEKLKKIIQLLIEGEKLPPKTKDHRLKGTLKDCRECHIEPDWLLVYRIEGSELCLVRTGSH
;
A
#
# COMPACT_ATOMS: atom_id res chain seq x y z
N MET A 1 17.20 -0.13 -3.70
CA MET A 1 16.07 0.67 -3.16
C MET A 1 15.13 1.04 -4.29
N ARG A 2 13.82 0.87 -4.10
CA ARG A 2 12.83 1.15 -5.14
C ARG A 2 12.45 2.62 -5.16
N SER A 3 12.16 3.14 -6.37
CA SER A 3 11.52 4.45 -6.49
C SER A 3 10.03 4.30 -6.27
N ILE A 4 9.34 5.43 -6.00
CA ILE A 4 7.91 5.42 -5.70
C ILE A 4 7.15 6.14 -6.81
N ARG A 5 6.04 5.53 -7.25
CA ARG A 5 5.03 6.20 -8.08
C ARG A 5 3.69 6.12 -7.36
N ARG A 6 3.02 7.25 -7.25
CA ARG A 6 1.70 7.33 -6.61
C ARG A 6 0.64 7.56 -7.68
N ASP A 7 -0.28 6.61 -7.79
CA ASP A 7 -1.40 6.77 -8.72
C ASP A 7 -2.33 7.88 -8.23
N THR A 8 -3.05 8.50 -9.17
CA THR A 8 -3.99 9.57 -8.84
C THR A 8 -5.02 9.13 -7.81
N GLN A 9 -5.53 7.90 -7.95
CA GLN A 9 -6.51 7.37 -7.01
C GLN A 9 -5.92 7.21 -5.61
N PHE A 10 -4.66 6.78 -5.51
CA PHE A 10 -3.99 6.68 -4.23
C PHE A 10 -3.90 8.04 -3.54
N LYS A 11 -3.53 9.07 -4.29
CA LYS A 11 -3.44 10.44 -3.75
C LYS A 11 -4.78 10.92 -3.22
N LYS A 12 -5.86 10.63 -3.94
CA LYS A 12 -7.22 10.98 -3.51
C LYS A 12 -7.61 10.22 -2.24
N ASP A 13 -7.26 8.94 -2.19
CA ASP A 13 -7.54 8.10 -1.02
C ASP A 13 -6.84 8.65 0.22
N VAL A 14 -5.57 9.02 0.10
CA VAL A 14 -4.79 9.59 1.21
C VAL A 14 -5.44 10.88 1.71
N LYS A 15 -5.85 11.74 0.79
CA LYS A 15 -6.50 13.00 1.15
C LYS A 15 -7.79 12.74 1.95
N ARG A 16 -8.58 11.75 1.53
CA ARG A 16 -9.80 11.37 2.23
C ARG A 16 -9.49 10.83 3.63
N LEU A 17 -8.47 9.95 3.73
CA LEU A 17 -8.12 9.31 5.00
C LEU A 17 -7.54 10.30 6.00
N LYS A 18 -6.89 11.37 5.56
CA LYS A 18 -6.42 12.41 6.47
C LYS A 18 -7.57 13.02 7.28
N LYS A 19 -8.75 13.10 6.70
CA LYS A 19 -9.93 13.61 7.38
C LYS A 19 -10.47 12.64 8.44
N GLN A 20 -10.04 11.37 8.38
CA GLN A 20 -10.47 10.33 9.30
C GLN A 20 -9.45 10.10 10.44
N HIS A 21 -8.44 10.95 10.54
CA HIS A 21 -7.42 10.89 11.59
C HIS A 21 -6.69 9.54 11.66
N LYS A 22 -6.42 8.92 10.50
CA LYS A 22 -5.63 7.69 10.45
C LYS A 22 -4.18 7.95 10.84
N ASP A 23 -3.53 6.94 11.44
CA ASP A 23 -2.13 7.02 11.82
C ASP A 23 -1.22 6.75 10.62
N PHE A 24 -0.85 7.81 9.89
CA PHE A 24 -0.04 7.67 8.68
C PHE A 24 1.38 7.18 8.94
N GLU A 25 1.85 7.20 10.19
CA GLU A 25 3.16 6.60 10.50
C GLU A 25 3.15 5.10 10.23
N LYS A 26 2.02 4.43 10.44
CA LYS A 26 1.88 3.01 10.12
C LYS A 26 2.02 2.78 8.62
N LEU A 27 1.37 3.62 7.82
CA LEU A 27 1.46 3.53 6.37
C LEU A 27 2.90 3.77 5.89
N LYS A 28 3.56 4.80 6.44
CA LYS A 28 4.94 5.12 6.09
C LYS A 28 5.89 3.96 6.37
N LYS A 29 5.72 3.28 7.51
CA LYS A 29 6.57 2.14 7.85
C LYS A 29 6.42 1.01 6.84
N ILE A 30 5.20 0.71 6.43
CA ILE A 30 4.94 -0.34 5.44
C ILE A 30 5.56 0.05 4.08
N ILE A 31 5.35 1.28 3.66
CA ILE A 31 5.91 1.77 2.40
C ILE A 31 7.45 1.70 2.44
N GLN A 32 8.05 2.07 3.55
CA GLN A 32 9.51 2.02 3.69
C GLN A 32 10.04 0.59 3.54
N LEU A 33 9.38 -0.39 4.15
CA LEU A 33 9.76 -1.79 4.00
C LEU A 33 9.69 -2.22 2.53
N LEU A 34 8.63 -1.80 1.83
CA LEU A 34 8.48 -2.13 0.41
C LEU A 34 9.55 -1.47 -0.46
N ILE A 35 9.92 -0.24 -0.15
CA ILE A 35 11.00 0.46 -0.85
C ILE A 35 12.32 -0.29 -0.70
N GLU A 36 12.59 -0.80 0.50
CA GLU A 36 13.83 -1.50 0.81
C GLU A 36 13.84 -2.96 0.35
N GLY A 37 12.72 -3.46 -0.14
CA GLY A 37 12.61 -4.84 -0.57
C GLY A 37 12.53 -5.83 0.58
N GLU A 38 12.19 -5.36 1.78
CA GLU A 38 12.07 -6.21 2.95
C GLU A 38 10.72 -6.91 2.99
N LYS A 39 10.66 -8.05 3.68
CA LYS A 39 9.40 -8.76 3.87
C LYS A 39 8.52 -8.00 4.85
N LEU A 40 7.22 -7.94 4.55
CA LEU A 40 6.27 -7.34 5.46
C LEU A 40 5.98 -8.29 6.63
N PRO A 41 5.66 -7.74 7.83
CA PRO A 41 5.29 -8.59 8.96
C PRO A 41 4.08 -9.47 8.64
N PRO A 42 4.01 -10.70 9.19
CA PRO A 42 2.87 -11.59 8.92
C PRO A 42 1.52 -10.99 9.24
N LYS A 43 1.44 -10.11 10.23
CA LYS A 43 0.18 -9.45 10.61
C LYS A 43 -0.42 -8.59 9.50
N THR A 44 0.38 -8.19 8.51
CA THR A 44 -0.11 -7.38 7.39
C THR A 44 -0.85 -8.21 6.35
N LYS A 45 -0.73 -9.54 6.41
CA LYS A 45 -1.41 -10.46 5.49
C LYS A 45 -1.21 -10.09 4.02
N ASP A 46 0.03 -9.75 3.67
CA ASP A 46 0.39 -9.39 2.29
C ASP A 46 0.10 -10.56 1.34
N HIS A 47 -0.68 -10.32 0.29
CA HIS A 47 -1.06 -11.35 -0.67
C HIS A 47 -1.36 -10.76 -2.04
N ARG A 48 -1.30 -11.62 -3.06
CA ARG A 48 -1.62 -11.20 -4.43
C ARG A 48 -3.12 -11.11 -4.61
N LEU A 49 -3.55 -10.11 -5.39
CA LEU A 49 -4.94 -9.97 -5.76
C LEU A 49 -5.25 -10.76 -7.03
N LYS A 50 -6.52 -11.09 -7.22
CA LYS A 50 -7.02 -11.81 -8.39
C LYS A 50 -7.92 -10.89 -9.20
N GLY A 51 -8.27 -11.32 -10.42
CA GLY A 51 -9.17 -10.57 -11.29
C GLY A 51 -8.48 -9.41 -11.97
N THR A 52 -9.16 -8.27 -12.05
CA THR A 52 -8.65 -7.10 -12.77
C THR A 52 -7.39 -6.50 -12.15
N LEU A 53 -7.14 -6.80 -10.87
CA LEU A 53 -5.96 -6.31 -10.16
C LEU A 53 -4.92 -7.41 -9.95
N LYS A 54 -4.87 -8.39 -10.84
CA LYS A 54 -4.02 -9.58 -10.70
C LYS A 54 -2.54 -9.28 -10.56
N ASP A 55 -2.07 -8.13 -11.06
CA ASP A 55 -0.66 -7.75 -10.94
C ASP A 55 -0.37 -6.97 -9.68
N CYS A 56 -1.38 -6.76 -8.85
CA CYS A 56 -1.27 -6.00 -7.61
C CYS A 56 -1.23 -6.94 -6.41
N ARG A 57 -0.72 -6.40 -5.32
CA ARG A 57 -0.74 -7.06 -4.01
C ARG A 57 -1.49 -6.17 -3.04
N GLU A 58 -2.01 -6.78 -1.99
CA GLU A 58 -2.76 -6.08 -0.95
C GLU A 58 -2.19 -6.46 0.40
N CYS A 59 -2.04 -5.46 1.28
CA CYS A 59 -1.64 -5.73 2.66
C CYS A 59 -2.47 -4.87 3.60
N HIS A 60 -2.52 -5.29 4.87
CA HIS A 60 -3.27 -4.57 5.91
C HIS A 60 -2.34 -3.64 6.67
N ILE A 61 -2.65 -2.34 6.66
CA ILE A 61 -1.97 -1.37 7.53
C ILE A 61 -2.56 -1.51 8.94
N GLU A 62 -3.89 -1.64 8.99
CA GLU A 62 -4.67 -2.00 10.19
C GLU A 62 -5.73 -3.01 9.73
N PRO A 63 -6.44 -3.69 10.62
CA PRO A 63 -7.41 -4.72 10.22
C PRO A 63 -8.41 -4.25 9.17
N ASP A 64 -8.83 -2.99 9.22
CA ASP A 64 -9.79 -2.42 8.28
C ASP A 64 -9.18 -1.39 7.34
N TRP A 65 -7.85 -1.28 7.30
CA TRP A 65 -7.15 -0.31 6.46
C TRP A 65 -6.15 -1.02 5.56
N LEU A 66 -6.42 -1.02 4.25
CA LEU A 66 -5.65 -1.75 3.24
C LEU A 66 -4.76 -0.83 2.42
N LEU A 67 -3.69 -1.40 1.89
CA LEU A 67 -2.85 -0.77 0.87
C LEU A 67 -2.77 -1.72 -0.31
N VAL A 68 -3.13 -1.23 -1.49
CA VAL A 68 -2.96 -1.96 -2.74
C VAL A 68 -1.77 -1.37 -3.47
N TYR A 69 -0.82 -2.21 -3.86
CA TYR A 69 0.40 -1.77 -4.51
C TYR A 69 0.84 -2.77 -5.57
N ARG A 70 1.75 -2.32 -6.42
CA ARG A 70 2.34 -3.15 -7.47
C ARG A 70 3.82 -2.83 -7.55
N ILE A 71 4.64 -3.87 -7.83
CA ILE A 71 6.07 -3.68 -8.02
C ILE A 71 6.38 -3.96 -9.48
N GLU A 72 6.93 -2.98 -10.16
CA GLU A 72 7.38 -3.11 -11.55
C GLU A 72 8.87 -2.80 -11.61
N GLY A 73 9.69 -3.87 -11.76
CA GLY A 73 11.14 -3.70 -11.75
C GLY A 73 11.60 -3.04 -10.45
N SER A 74 12.20 -1.87 -10.55
CA SER A 74 12.69 -1.12 -9.39
C SER A 74 11.72 -0.04 -8.93
N GLU A 75 10.46 -0.08 -9.41
CA GLU A 75 9.47 0.93 -9.05
C GLU A 75 8.36 0.33 -8.20
N LEU A 76 8.04 1.01 -7.10
CA LEU A 76 6.90 0.69 -6.25
C LEU A 76 5.74 1.59 -6.65
N CYS A 77 4.65 0.99 -7.14
CA CYS A 77 3.46 1.73 -7.54
C CYS A 77 2.41 1.62 -6.45
N LEU A 78 2.04 2.75 -5.86
CA LEU A 78 0.99 2.81 -4.84
C LEU A 78 -0.33 3.07 -5.55
N VAL A 79 -1.22 2.07 -5.53
CA VAL A 79 -2.42 2.07 -6.36
C VAL A 79 -3.63 2.60 -5.61
N ARG A 80 -3.91 2.08 -4.45
CA ARG A 80 -5.03 2.48 -3.62
C ARG A 80 -4.75 2.27 -2.15
N THR A 81 -5.45 3.01 -1.30
CA THR A 81 -5.45 2.75 0.12
C THR A 81 -6.82 3.16 0.69
N GLY A 82 -7.31 2.42 1.67
CA GLY A 82 -8.61 2.73 2.23
C GLY A 82 -9.15 1.60 3.07
N SER A 83 -10.41 1.73 3.50
CA SER A 83 -11.05 0.71 4.31
C SER A 83 -11.41 -0.51 3.46
N HIS A 84 -11.50 -1.61 4.16
CA HIS A 84 -11.79 -2.91 3.56
C HIS A 84 -13.18 -2.96 2.91
#